data_b7d4c3b0f9da77230a35223881c2c2cd
#
_entry.id   b7d4c3b0f9da77230a35223881c2c2cd
#
_cell.length_a   1.000
_cell.length_b   1.000
_cell.length_c   1.000
_cell.angle_alpha   90.00
_cell.angle_beta   90.00
_cell.angle_gamma   90.00
#
_symmetry.space_group_name_H-M   'P 1'
#
loop_
_entity.id
_entity.type
_entity.pdbx_description
1 polymer ?
#
loop_
_entity_poly.entity_id
_entity_poly.type
_entity_poly.pdbx_seq_one_letter_code
_entity_poly.pdbx_strand_id
1 'polypeptide(L)'
;HLHLATGKIGRPGMGPFSLTGQPNAMGGRETGTMATLLPGHRNPNSEKDRSELAHLWGIPSLPERPGKTAVEIFDALAEGTIKAIWIACTNPAHSLPHLEHAVEALRRAEWVVLQDAWQDTETAPFADLLLPAATWGEKEGTMTNSERRISRVRAAVPPPGEAKPDWWIVQAFARHLGKALGIPERAERLFSFPTEEAIFLDYARTTAGT
;
A
#
# COMPACT_ATOMS: atom_id res chain seq x y z
N HIS A 1 -6.09 7.15 28.52
CA HIS A 1 -6.67 7.25 29.88
C HIS A 1 -5.67 7.87 30.87
N LEU A 2 -4.38 7.49 30.88
CA LEU A 2 -3.37 8.03 31.82
C LEU A 2 -3.26 9.57 31.72
N HIS A 3 -3.15 10.12 30.52
CA HIS A 3 -3.07 11.57 30.32
C HIS A 3 -4.34 12.31 30.75
N LEU A 4 -5.50 11.67 30.59
CA LEU A 4 -6.77 12.20 31.08
C LEU A 4 -6.81 12.23 32.61
N ALA A 5 -6.49 11.10 33.27
CA ALA A 5 -6.48 10.96 34.70
C ALA A 5 -5.49 11.92 35.42
N THR A 6 -4.39 12.25 34.73
CA THR A 6 -3.36 13.18 35.26
C THR A 6 -3.54 14.62 34.79
N GLY A 7 -4.64 14.96 34.09
CA GLY A 7 -4.96 16.30 33.65
C GLY A 7 -3.97 16.89 32.65
N LYS A 8 -3.34 16.05 31.81
CA LYS A 8 -2.29 16.45 30.87
C LYS A 8 -2.78 16.72 29.44
N ILE A 9 -4.06 16.52 29.16
CA ILE A 9 -4.63 16.81 27.85
C ILE A 9 -4.87 18.33 27.71
N GLY A 10 -4.49 18.88 26.56
CA GLY A 10 -4.69 20.30 26.24
C GLY A 10 -3.70 21.27 26.91
N ARG A 11 -2.63 20.78 27.51
CA ARG A 11 -1.55 21.61 28.06
C ARG A 11 -0.32 21.60 27.13
N PRO A 12 0.37 22.74 26.93
CA PRO A 12 1.59 22.81 26.12
C PRO A 12 2.63 21.79 26.59
N GLY A 13 3.22 21.06 25.65
CA GLY A 13 4.23 20.04 25.92
C GLY A 13 3.72 18.77 26.60
N MET A 14 2.39 18.60 26.77
CA MET A 14 1.78 17.46 27.45
C MET A 14 0.67 16.84 26.58
N GLY A 15 0.34 15.59 26.84
CA GLY A 15 -0.75 14.87 26.18
C GLY A 15 -0.31 13.58 25.51
N PRO A 16 -1.25 12.82 24.94
CA PRO A 16 -0.94 11.63 24.18
C PRO A 16 -0.26 12.00 22.86
N PHE A 17 0.80 11.30 22.54
CA PHE A 17 1.52 11.44 21.27
C PHE A 17 1.59 10.08 20.58
N SER A 18 1.20 10.04 19.32
CA SER A 18 1.31 8.84 18.50
C SER A 18 2.64 8.85 17.76
N LEU A 19 3.53 7.94 18.13
CA LEU A 19 4.77 7.72 17.41
C LEU A 19 4.51 6.68 16.30
N THR A 20 4.36 7.15 15.08
CA THR A 20 4.10 6.28 13.93
C THR A 20 5.35 5.47 13.59
N GLY A 21 5.22 4.15 13.47
CA GLY A 21 6.33 3.25 13.13
C GLY A 21 6.72 3.32 11.66
N GLN A 22 5.74 3.46 10.77
CA GLN A 22 5.99 3.52 9.33
C GLN A 22 6.55 4.89 8.93
N PRO A 23 7.72 4.92 8.26
CA PRO A 23 8.41 6.18 7.97
C PRO A 23 7.66 7.06 6.97
N ASN A 24 6.82 6.51 6.11
CA ASN A 24 6.05 7.24 5.10
C ASN A 24 4.54 7.15 5.31
N ALA A 25 4.07 7.13 6.55
CA ALA A 25 2.64 7.05 6.84
C ALA A 25 1.85 8.25 6.28
N MET A 26 2.43 9.44 6.28
CA MET A 26 1.81 10.63 5.67
C MET A 26 1.73 10.50 4.16
N GLY A 27 2.81 10.09 3.49
CA GLY A 27 2.82 9.84 2.05
C GLY A 27 1.85 8.73 1.64
N GLY A 28 1.75 7.66 2.42
CA GLY A 28 0.76 6.60 2.21
C GLY A 28 -0.67 7.15 2.20
N ARG A 29 -1.02 8.08 3.10
CA ARG A 29 -2.32 8.75 3.10
C ARG A 29 -2.51 9.64 1.89
N GLU A 30 -1.48 10.35 1.47
CA GLU A 30 -1.51 11.24 0.30
C GLU A 30 -1.73 10.47 -1.00
N THR A 31 -1.13 9.29 -1.13
CA THR A 31 -1.26 8.41 -2.30
C THR A 31 -2.48 7.49 -2.27
N GLY A 32 -3.26 7.49 -1.18
CA GLY A 32 -4.49 6.72 -1.08
C GLY A 32 -4.28 5.23 -0.84
N THR A 33 -3.23 4.84 -0.12
CA THR A 33 -2.95 3.42 0.19
C THR A 33 -3.83 2.81 1.28
N MET A 34 -4.75 3.59 1.86
CA MET A 34 -5.72 3.10 2.84
C MET A 34 -7.05 2.78 2.18
N ALA A 35 -7.77 1.78 2.69
CA ALA A 35 -9.10 1.39 2.20
C ALA A 35 -10.13 2.54 2.18
N THR A 36 -9.90 3.59 2.97
CA THR A 36 -10.79 4.73 3.16
C THR A 36 -10.36 6.00 2.44
N LEU A 37 -9.30 5.95 1.64
CA LEU A 37 -8.74 7.11 0.95
C LEU A 37 -8.43 6.81 -0.51
N LEU A 38 -8.56 7.84 -1.34
CA LEU A 38 -8.05 7.91 -2.70
C LEU A 38 -6.89 8.93 -2.77
N PRO A 39 -6.05 8.90 -3.81
CA PRO A 39 -4.98 9.87 -3.99
C PRO A 39 -5.43 11.32 -3.89
N GLY A 40 -4.59 12.17 -3.29
CA GLY A 40 -4.91 13.57 -3.04
C GLY A 40 -5.94 13.75 -1.92
N HIS A 41 -5.99 12.84 -0.94
CA HIS A 41 -6.95 12.86 0.18
C HIS A 41 -8.44 12.80 -0.24
N ARG A 42 -8.72 12.35 -1.45
CA ARG A 42 -10.10 12.20 -1.94
C ARG A 42 -10.86 11.12 -1.20
N ASN A 43 -12.15 11.32 -1.06
CA ASN A 43 -13.05 10.39 -0.37
C ASN A 43 -13.61 9.36 -1.36
N PRO A 44 -13.38 8.05 -1.19
CA PRO A 44 -13.93 7.02 -2.07
C PRO A 44 -15.46 6.95 -2.07
N ASN A 45 -16.14 7.50 -1.06
CA ASN A 45 -17.60 7.60 -1.02
C ASN A 45 -18.17 8.82 -1.78
N SER A 46 -17.31 9.78 -2.17
CA SER A 46 -17.71 10.95 -2.96
C SER A 46 -17.71 10.62 -4.45
N GLU A 47 -18.85 10.71 -5.11
CA GLU A 47 -18.97 10.53 -6.56
C GLU A 47 -18.10 11.54 -7.32
N LYS A 48 -18.08 12.80 -6.87
CA LYS A 48 -17.23 13.85 -7.45
C LYS A 48 -15.76 13.44 -7.43
N ASP A 49 -15.25 13.01 -6.28
CA ASP A 49 -13.84 12.66 -6.10
C ASP A 49 -13.45 11.45 -6.96
N ARG A 50 -14.32 10.44 -7.03
CA ARG A 50 -14.13 9.28 -7.90
C ARG A 50 -14.11 9.66 -9.37
N SER A 51 -15.05 10.52 -9.80
CA SER A 51 -15.15 10.98 -11.19
C SER A 51 -13.95 11.81 -11.60
N GLU A 52 -13.48 12.72 -10.75
CA GLU A 52 -12.27 13.50 -11.00
C GLU A 52 -11.05 12.61 -11.18
N LEU A 53 -10.86 11.63 -10.29
CA LEU A 53 -9.71 10.73 -10.34
C LEU A 53 -9.80 9.77 -11.55
N ALA A 54 -10.99 9.27 -11.86
CA ALA A 54 -11.22 8.45 -13.05
C ALA A 54 -10.88 9.22 -14.34
N HIS A 55 -11.25 10.50 -14.40
CA HIS A 55 -10.90 11.38 -15.51
C HIS A 55 -9.38 11.58 -15.63
N LEU A 56 -8.70 11.87 -14.51
CA LEU A 56 -7.23 12.03 -14.49
C LEU A 56 -6.50 10.78 -14.97
N TRP A 57 -6.97 9.59 -14.62
CA TRP A 57 -6.38 8.33 -15.04
C TRP A 57 -6.88 7.84 -16.40
N GLY A 58 -7.88 8.50 -17.01
CA GLY A 58 -8.46 8.10 -18.29
C GLY A 58 -9.11 6.72 -18.23
N ILE A 59 -9.79 6.41 -17.11
CA ILE A 59 -10.55 5.18 -16.90
C ILE A 59 -12.05 5.48 -16.80
N PRO A 60 -12.95 4.52 -17.09
CA PRO A 60 -14.39 4.76 -17.11
C PRO A 60 -14.97 5.16 -15.75
N SER A 61 -14.54 4.49 -14.69
CA SER A 61 -15.04 4.72 -13.34
C SER A 61 -14.12 4.07 -12.30
N LEU A 62 -14.27 4.49 -11.04
CA LEU A 62 -13.73 3.83 -9.85
C LEU A 62 -14.85 3.10 -9.11
N PRO A 63 -14.53 2.08 -8.28
CA PRO A 63 -15.51 1.39 -7.45
C PRO A 63 -16.29 2.38 -6.57
N GLU A 64 -17.60 2.17 -6.44
CA GLU A 64 -18.49 3.03 -5.64
C GLU A 64 -18.36 2.79 -4.14
N ARG A 65 -17.80 1.65 -3.76
CA ARG A 65 -17.63 1.25 -2.36
C ARG A 65 -16.15 1.05 -2.06
N PRO A 66 -15.70 1.43 -0.86
CA PRO A 66 -14.35 1.10 -0.40
C PRO A 66 -14.18 -0.42 -0.31
N GLY A 67 -12.93 -0.86 -0.38
CA GLY A 67 -12.58 -2.26 -0.16
C GLY A 67 -12.76 -2.69 1.30
N LYS A 68 -12.49 -3.96 1.55
CA LYS A 68 -12.50 -4.53 2.90
C LYS A 68 -11.30 -4.01 3.72
N THR A 69 -11.49 -3.90 5.02
CA THR A 69 -10.40 -3.67 5.97
C THR A 69 -9.51 -4.92 6.09
N ALA A 70 -8.33 -4.78 6.69
CA ALA A 70 -7.42 -5.92 6.85
C ALA A 70 -8.07 -7.12 7.56
N VAL A 71 -8.82 -6.88 8.65
CA VAL A 71 -9.53 -7.96 9.36
C VAL A 71 -10.59 -8.61 8.47
N GLU A 72 -11.43 -7.82 7.82
CA GLU A 72 -12.46 -8.32 6.90
C GLU A 72 -11.89 -9.08 5.69
N ILE A 73 -10.67 -8.75 5.24
CA ILE A 73 -9.98 -9.52 4.19
C ILE A 73 -9.65 -10.92 4.70
N PHE A 74 -9.13 -11.04 5.91
CA PHE A 74 -8.79 -12.34 6.50
C PHE A 74 -10.03 -13.15 6.86
N ASP A 75 -11.12 -12.52 7.29
CA ASP A 75 -12.41 -13.19 7.47
C ASP A 75 -12.91 -13.76 6.13
N ALA A 76 -12.90 -12.95 5.08
CA ALA A 76 -13.32 -13.35 3.74
C ALA A 76 -12.41 -14.44 3.11
N LEU A 77 -11.13 -14.43 3.45
CA LEU A 77 -10.16 -15.47 3.06
C LEU A 77 -10.48 -16.80 3.77
N ALA A 78 -10.75 -16.75 5.09
CA ALA A 78 -11.15 -17.92 5.88
C ALA A 78 -12.49 -18.50 5.41
N GLU A 79 -13.42 -17.66 4.96
CA GLU A 79 -14.71 -18.05 4.36
C GLU A 79 -14.59 -18.56 2.92
N GLY A 80 -13.45 -18.35 2.25
CA GLY A 80 -13.24 -18.71 0.85
C GLY A 80 -13.90 -17.78 -0.18
N THR A 81 -14.43 -16.62 0.25
CA THR A 81 -14.96 -15.59 -0.64
C THR A 81 -13.86 -14.77 -1.31
N ILE A 82 -12.72 -14.62 -0.63
CA ILE A 82 -11.44 -14.22 -1.23
C ILE A 82 -10.61 -15.49 -1.37
N LYS A 83 -10.02 -15.70 -2.55
CA LYS A 83 -9.29 -16.92 -2.88
C LYS A 83 -7.78 -16.70 -2.94
N ALA A 84 -7.37 -15.49 -3.33
CA ALA A 84 -5.98 -15.11 -3.47
C ALA A 84 -5.70 -13.82 -2.72
N ILE A 85 -4.50 -13.71 -2.13
CA ILE A 85 -4.06 -12.51 -1.42
C ILE A 85 -2.64 -12.14 -1.84
N TRP A 86 -2.41 -10.84 -2.02
CA TRP A 86 -1.07 -10.27 -2.16
C TRP A 86 -0.77 -9.44 -0.91
N ILE A 87 0.22 -9.87 -0.18
CA ILE A 87 0.70 -9.24 1.05
C ILE A 87 1.98 -8.50 0.70
N ALA A 88 2.03 -7.19 0.96
CA ALA A 88 3.20 -6.37 0.67
C ALA A 88 3.68 -5.63 1.91
N CYS A 89 4.95 -5.82 2.26
CA CYS A 89 5.66 -5.07 3.31
C CYS A 89 5.00 -5.13 4.70
N THR A 90 4.29 -6.22 5.01
CA THR A 90 3.66 -6.47 6.30
C THR A 90 3.68 -7.95 6.65
N ASN A 91 3.58 -8.26 7.94
CA ASN A 91 3.67 -9.63 8.46
C ASN A 91 2.39 -9.99 9.22
N PRO A 92 1.29 -10.30 8.52
CA PRO A 92 -0.01 -10.56 9.14
C PRO A 92 -0.02 -11.77 10.09
N ALA A 93 0.79 -12.81 9.83
CA ALA A 93 0.94 -13.95 10.71
C ALA A 93 1.66 -13.63 12.04
N HIS A 94 2.08 -12.37 12.22
CA HIS A 94 2.64 -11.85 13.46
C HIS A 94 1.80 -10.71 14.06
N SER A 95 1.28 -9.82 13.23
CA SER A 95 0.77 -8.51 13.65
C SER A 95 -0.75 -8.40 13.73
N LEU A 96 -1.51 -9.33 13.12
CA LEU A 96 -2.96 -9.25 13.15
C LEU A 96 -3.54 -9.68 14.51
N PRO A 97 -4.65 -9.09 14.95
CA PRO A 97 -5.42 -9.63 16.06
C PRO A 97 -5.97 -11.01 15.70
N HIS A 98 -6.23 -11.84 16.72
CA HIS A 98 -6.70 -13.22 16.52
C HIS A 98 -5.78 -14.04 15.60
N LEU A 99 -4.51 -14.13 15.97
CA LEU A 99 -3.44 -14.70 15.17
C LEU A 99 -3.75 -16.09 14.60
N GLU A 100 -4.38 -16.97 15.39
CA GLU A 100 -4.77 -18.31 14.95
C GLU A 100 -5.74 -18.26 13.77
N HIS A 101 -6.70 -17.34 13.80
CA HIS A 101 -7.63 -17.11 12.70
C HIS A 101 -6.92 -16.59 11.45
N ALA A 102 -5.98 -15.66 11.60
CA ALA A 102 -5.19 -15.14 10.48
C ALA A 102 -4.34 -16.23 9.82
N VAL A 103 -3.71 -17.07 10.63
CA VAL A 103 -2.92 -18.23 10.14
C VAL A 103 -3.81 -19.24 9.42
N GLU A 104 -4.98 -19.56 9.97
CA GLU A 104 -5.92 -20.48 9.31
C GLU A 104 -6.44 -19.90 7.99
N ALA A 105 -6.71 -18.59 7.92
CA ALA A 105 -7.10 -17.93 6.69
C ALA A 105 -6.02 -18.05 5.60
N LEU A 106 -4.74 -17.86 5.97
CA LEU A 106 -3.62 -18.05 5.04
C LEU A 106 -3.51 -19.50 4.53
N ARG A 107 -3.73 -20.49 5.42
CA ARG A 107 -3.73 -21.91 5.01
C ARG A 107 -4.86 -22.28 4.03
N ARG A 108 -5.98 -21.56 4.10
CA ARG A 108 -7.13 -21.79 3.23
C ARG A 108 -7.07 -21.06 1.91
N ALA A 109 -6.20 -20.06 1.81
CA ALA A 109 -6.02 -19.32 0.58
C ALA A 109 -5.61 -20.25 -0.57
N GLU A 110 -6.22 -20.07 -1.74
CA GLU A 110 -5.80 -20.79 -2.94
C GLU A 110 -4.46 -20.28 -3.50
N TRP A 111 -4.11 -19.02 -3.20
CA TRP A 111 -2.87 -18.40 -3.66
C TRP A 111 -2.45 -17.25 -2.73
N VAL A 112 -1.23 -17.32 -2.24
CA VAL A 112 -0.62 -16.29 -1.38
C VAL A 112 0.65 -15.77 -2.04
N VAL A 113 0.67 -14.48 -2.37
CA VAL A 113 1.86 -13.76 -2.83
C VAL A 113 2.38 -12.92 -1.69
N LEU A 114 3.64 -13.08 -1.34
CA LEU A 114 4.33 -12.25 -0.35
C LEU A 114 5.42 -11.43 -1.03
N GLN A 115 5.29 -10.11 -0.92
CA GLN A 115 6.29 -9.13 -1.34
C GLN A 115 6.93 -8.55 -0.10
N ASP A 116 8.17 -8.92 0.17
CA ASP A 116 8.88 -8.47 1.37
C ASP A 116 10.38 -8.38 1.12
N ALA A 117 11.05 -7.58 1.94
CA ALA A 117 12.51 -7.50 1.98
C ALA A 117 13.15 -8.62 2.82
N TRP A 118 12.35 -9.31 3.62
CA TRP A 118 12.76 -10.39 4.51
C TRP A 118 12.07 -11.69 4.14
N GLN A 119 12.83 -12.75 3.97
CA GLN A 119 12.26 -14.06 3.63
C GLN A 119 11.91 -14.92 4.86
N ASP A 120 12.44 -14.58 6.03
CA ASP A 120 12.26 -15.35 7.27
C ASP A 120 11.21 -14.67 8.18
N THR A 121 10.02 -14.39 7.62
CA THR A 121 8.89 -13.87 8.39
C THR A 121 7.91 -14.98 8.71
N GLU A 122 7.07 -14.79 9.74
CA GLU A 122 6.03 -15.76 10.13
C GLU A 122 4.97 -15.97 9.03
N THR A 123 4.85 -15.01 8.11
CA THR A 123 3.94 -15.11 6.94
C THR A 123 4.58 -15.92 5.79
N ALA A 124 5.90 -15.91 5.66
CA ALA A 124 6.60 -16.53 4.53
C ALA A 124 6.30 -18.03 4.31
N PRO A 125 6.13 -18.87 5.35
CA PRO A 125 5.77 -20.27 5.18
C PRO A 125 4.43 -20.53 4.48
N PHE A 126 3.56 -19.54 4.37
CA PHE A 126 2.24 -19.65 3.71
C PHE A 126 2.27 -19.12 2.27
N ALA A 127 3.39 -18.55 1.83
CA ALA A 127 3.47 -17.94 0.51
C ALA A 127 3.75 -18.99 -0.59
N ASP A 128 2.93 -18.97 -1.64
CA ASP A 128 3.15 -19.72 -2.87
C ASP A 128 4.19 -19.02 -3.77
N LEU A 129 4.28 -17.69 -3.67
CA LEU A 129 5.22 -16.86 -4.42
C LEU A 129 5.83 -15.79 -3.51
N LEU A 130 7.17 -15.76 -3.46
CA LEU A 130 7.94 -14.68 -2.81
C LEU A 130 8.46 -13.72 -3.87
N LEU A 131 8.20 -12.43 -3.67
CA LEU A 131 8.68 -11.33 -4.50
C LEU A 131 9.65 -10.48 -3.66
N PRO A 132 10.98 -10.65 -3.83
CA PRO A 132 11.95 -9.92 -3.04
C PRO A 132 11.90 -8.42 -3.36
N ALA A 133 11.69 -7.59 -2.31
CA ALA A 133 11.56 -6.15 -2.41
C ALA A 133 12.81 -5.44 -1.88
N ALA A 134 13.22 -4.37 -2.57
CA ALA A 134 14.31 -3.51 -2.15
C ALA A 134 13.94 -2.70 -0.90
N THR A 135 14.91 -2.53 0.01
CA THR A 135 14.77 -1.71 1.22
C THR A 135 15.09 -0.23 0.96
N TRP A 136 15.05 0.56 2.04
CA TRP A 136 15.22 2.02 1.98
C TRP A 136 16.50 2.50 1.30
N GLY A 137 17.65 1.93 1.66
CA GLY A 137 18.94 2.31 1.11
C GLY A 137 19.20 1.81 -0.30
N GLU A 138 18.31 1.01 -0.86
CA GLU A 138 18.46 0.27 -2.10
C GLU A 138 17.56 0.78 -3.23
N LYS A 139 16.68 1.76 -2.93
CA LYS A 139 15.72 2.32 -3.89
C LYS A 139 15.59 3.82 -3.79
N GLU A 140 15.10 4.44 -4.84
CA GLU A 140 14.70 5.84 -4.86
C GLU A 140 13.20 6.00 -4.61
N GLY A 141 12.78 7.21 -4.22
CA GLY A 141 11.39 7.56 -4.01
C GLY A 141 11.24 8.85 -3.22
N THR A 142 10.07 9.02 -2.62
CA THR A 142 9.77 10.15 -1.75
C THR A 142 9.12 9.69 -0.46
N MET A 143 9.28 10.49 0.60
CA MET A 143 8.58 10.32 1.86
C MET A 143 8.06 11.66 2.35
N THR A 144 6.90 11.66 3.01
CA THR A 144 6.31 12.85 3.61
C THR A 144 6.32 12.72 5.13
N ASN A 145 6.91 13.71 5.80
CA ASN A 145 6.93 13.77 7.26
C ASN A 145 5.66 14.45 7.83
N SER A 146 5.56 14.55 9.17
CA SER A 146 4.42 15.17 9.85
C SER A 146 4.28 16.68 9.62
N GLU A 147 5.35 17.36 9.18
CA GLU A 147 5.33 18.76 8.74
C GLU A 147 4.81 18.91 7.30
N ARG A 148 4.42 17.81 6.66
CA ARG A 148 3.97 17.78 5.26
C ARG A 148 5.07 18.12 4.25
N ARG A 149 6.33 17.98 4.68
CA ARG A 149 7.49 18.13 3.78
C ARG A 149 7.72 16.80 3.06
N ILE A 150 7.76 16.87 1.73
CA ILE A 150 8.16 15.75 0.87
C ILE A 150 9.68 15.79 0.71
N SER A 151 10.33 14.70 1.11
CA SER A 151 11.78 14.52 0.99
C SER A 151 12.09 13.42 -0.01
N ARG A 152 13.12 13.63 -0.85
CA ARG A 152 13.59 12.58 -1.75
C ARG A 152 14.45 11.57 -0.99
N VAL A 153 14.14 10.31 -1.17
CA VAL A 153 14.96 9.16 -0.76
C VAL A 153 15.87 8.80 -1.93
N ARG A 154 17.16 8.60 -1.67
CA ARG A 154 18.13 8.18 -2.69
C ARG A 154 18.70 6.82 -2.35
N ALA A 155 18.86 5.97 -3.36
CA ALA A 155 19.58 4.72 -3.20
C ALA A 155 21.04 5.00 -2.83
N ALA A 156 21.54 4.30 -1.83
CA ALA A 156 22.94 4.35 -1.38
C ALA A 156 23.73 3.11 -1.84
N VAL A 157 23.01 1.98 -2.02
CA VAL A 157 23.57 0.70 -2.47
C VAL A 157 22.59 0.04 -3.46
N PRO A 158 23.05 -0.84 -4.35
CA PRO A 158 22.17 -1.61 -5.19
C PRO A 158 21.38 -2.64 -4.35
N PRO A 159 20.14 -2.99 -4.76
CA PRO A 159 19.39 -4.05 -4.10
C PRO A 159 20.09 -5.41 -4.27
N PRO A 160 20.04 -6.29 -3.28
CA PRO A 160 20.70 -7.60 -3.34
C PRO A 160 19.93 -8.58 -4.23
N GLY A 161 20.64 -9.46 -4.90
CA GLY A 161 20.08 -10.56 -5.66
C GLY A 161 19.04 -10.11 -6.70
N GLU A 162 17.85 -10.68 -6.61
CA GLU A 162 16.72 -10.36 -7.51
C GLU A 162 15.77 -9.27 -6.97
N ALA A 163 16.06 -8.69 -5.80
CA ALA A 163 15.21 -7.68 -5.20
C ALA A 163 14.99 -6.48 -6.12
N LYS A 164 13.74 -6.01 -6.17
CA LYS A 164 13.31 -4.88 -7.00
C LYS A 164 12.56 -3.85 -6.14
N PRO A 165 12.57 -2.57 -6.54
CA PRO A 165 11.70 -1.58 -5.92
C PRO A 165 10.22 -1.99 -6.03
N ASP A 166 9.44 -1.70 -5.00
CA ASP A 166 8.01 -2.09 -4.93
C ASP A 166 7.22 -1.62 -6.15
N TRP A 167 7.45 -0.40 -6.60
CA TRP A 167 6.77 0.15 -7.76
C TRP A 167 7.04 -0.66 -9.04
N TRP A 168 8.27 -1.16 -9.20
CA TRP A 168 8.64 -1.99 -10.35
C TRP A 168 7.91 -3.33 -10.32
N ILE A 169 7.80 -3.95 -9.14
CA ILE A 169 7.09 -5.22 -8.94
C ILE A 169 5.62 -5.05 -9.32
N VAL A 170 4.96 -4.00 -8.80
CA VAL A 170 3.55 -3.69 -9.10
C VAL A 170 3.35 -3.41 -10.59
N GLN A 171 4.24 -2.63 -11.21
CA GLN A 171 4.17 -2.32 -12.64
C GLN A 171 4.35 -3.59 -13.50
N ALA A 172 5.32 -4.43 -13.18
CA ALA A 172 5.55 -5.69 -13.88
C ALA A 172 4.32 -6.60 -13.80
N PHE A 173 3.76 -6.76 -12.60
CA PHE A 173 2.53 -7.52 -12.39
C PHE A 173 1.36 -6.96 -13.21
N ALA A 174 1.12 -5.66 -13.16
CA ALA A 174 0.02 -5.02 -13.87
C ALA A 174 0.11 -5.24 -15.40
N ARG A 175 1.31 -5.20 -15.95
CA ARG A 175 1.56 -5.47 -17.37
C ARG A 175 1.34 -6.94 -17.73
N HIS A 176 1.76 -7.88 -16.88
CA HIS A 176 1.49 -9.30 -17.07
C HIS A 176 -0.02 -9.60 -16.96
N LEU A 177 -0.68 -9.03 -15.96
CA LEU A 177 -2.12 -9.17 -15.79
C LEU A 177 -2.89 -8.59 -16.99
N GLY A 178 -2.46 -7.43 -17.51
CA GLY A 178 -3.06 -6.83 -18.70
C GLY A 178 -2.99 -7.73 -19.92
N LYS A 179 -1.86 -8.43 -20.12
CA LYS A 179 -1.72 -9.44 -21.18
C LYS A 179 -2.67 -10.62 -20.95
N ALA A 180 -2.74 -11.14 -19.74
CA ALA A 180 -3.62 -12.26 -19.40
C ALA A 180 -5.11 -11.92 -19.56
N LEU A 181 -5.50 -10.67 -19.32
CA LEU A 181 -6.87 -10.17 -19.47
C LEU A 181 -7.20 -9.70 -20.90
N GLY A 182 -6.25 -9.75 -21.83
CA GLY A 182 -6.46 -9.29 -23.20
C GLY A 182 -6.54 -7.77 -23.38
N ILE A 183 -5.97 -7.00 -22.47
CA ILE A 183 -5.95 -5.53 -22.47
C ILE A 183 -4.51 -4.97 -22.34
N PRO A 184 -3.52 -5.48 -23.12
CA PRO A 184 -2.12 -5.11 -22.93
C PRO A 184 -1.85 -3.62 -23.17
N GLU A 185 -2.49 -2.98 -24.15
CA GLU A 185 -2.29 -1.56 -24.45
C GLU A 185 -2.77 -0.66 -23.30
N ARG A 186 -3.89 -1.05 -22.67
CA ARG A 186 -4.41 -0.32 -21.49
C ARG A 186 -3.47 -0.46 -20.31
N ALA A 187 -2.97 -1.65 -20.04
CA ALA A 187 -2.01 -1.90 -18.96
C ALA A 187 -0.71 -1.14 -19.20
N GLU A 188 -0.18 -1.14 -20.42
CA GLU A 188 1.01 -0.38 -20.77
C GLU A 188 0.81 1.13 -20.57
N ARG A 189 -0.32 1.69 -21.01
CA ARG A 189 -0.63 3.11 -20.84
C ARG A 189 -0.72 3.53 -19.39
N LEU A 190 -1.26 2.68 -18.51
CA LEU A 190 -1.51 3.00 -17.08
C LEU A 190 -0.32 2.69 -16.16
N PHE A 191 0.52 1.73 -16.56
CA PHE A 191 1.56 1.17 -15.68
C PHE A 191 2.93 1.08 -16.39
N SER A 192 3.30 2.08 -17.19
CA SER A 192 4.61 2.15 -17.83
C SER A 192 5.34 3.42 -17.43
N PHE A 193 5.93 3.38 -16.24
CA PHE A 193 6.74 4.47 -15.73
C PHE A 193 8.23 4.14 -15.89
N PRO A 194 9.01 5.00 -16.56
CA PRO A 194 10.43 4.75 -16.76
C PRO A 194 11.28 4.98 -15.51
N THR A 195 10.81 5.81 -14.57
CA THR A 195 11.56 6.21 -13.37
C THR A 195 10.62 6.52 -12.21
N GLU A 196 11.16 6.54 -11.01
CA GLU A 196 10.47 6.98 -9.77
C GLU A 196 10.00 8.43 -9.86
N GLU A 197 10.76 9.27 -10.56
CA GLU A 197 10.37 10.67 -10.81
C GLU A 197 9.10 10.75 -11.65
N ALA A 198 8.97 9.92 -12.67
CA ALA A 198 7.76 9.85 -13.50
C ALA A 198 6.53 9.44 -12.68
N ILE A 199 6.69 8.50 -11.74
CA ILE A 199 5.61 8.11 -10.81
C ILE A 199 5.26 9.27 -9.88
N PHE A 200 6.25 9.97 -9.34
CA PHE A 200 6.01 11.14 -8.49
C PHE A 200 5.28 12.25 -9.22
N LEU A 201 5.67 12.54 -10.47
CA LEU A 201 4.99 13.55 -11.30
C LEU A 201 3.56 13.16 -11.65
N ASP A 202 3.29 11.87 -11.87
CA ASP A 202 1.91 11.38 -12.07
C ASP A 202 1.07 11.55 -10.80
N TYR A 203 1.63 11.20 -9.63
CA TYR A 203 0.99 11.47 -8.36
C TYR A 203 0.74 12.98 -8.15
N ALA A 204 1.73 13.83 -8.44
CA ALA A 204 1.60 15.29 -8.28
C ALA A 204 0.41 15.86 -9.08
N ARG A 205 0.09 15.27 -10.25
CA ARG A 205 -1.10 15.65 -11.03
C ARG A 205 -2.40 15.39 -10.28
N THR A 206 -2.45 14.38 -9.42
CA THR A 206 -3.65 14.07 -8.62
C THR A 206 -3.91 15.10 -7.53
N THR A 207 -2.91 15.91 -7.15
CA THR A 207 -3.04 16.96 -6.13
C THR A 207 -3.50 18.31 -6.70
N ALA A 208 -3.59 18.44 -8.04
CA ALA A 208 -4.06 19.66 -8.66
C ALA A 208 -5.55 19.87 -8.35
N GLY A 209 -5.88 21.02 -7.73
CA GLY A 209 -7.25 21.39 -7.38
C GLY A 209 -7.77 20.82 -6.05
N THR A 210 -6.90 20.22 -5.22
CA THR A 210 -7.24 19.77 -3.86
C THR A 210 -6.71 20.72 -2.79
#